data_d7c5a0631599bd49873993af8abe25fe
#
_entry.id   d7c5a0631599bd49873993af8abe25fe
#
_cell.length_a   1.000
_cell.length_b   1.000
_cell.length_c   1.000
_cell.angle_alpha   90.00
_cell.angle_beta   90.00
_cell.angle_gamma   90.00
#
_symmetry.space_group_name_H-M   'P 1'
#
loop_
_entity.id
_entity.type
_entity.pdbx_description
1 polymer ?
#
loop_
_entity_poly.entity_id
_entity_poly.type
_entity_poly.pdbx_seq_one_letter_code
_entity_poly.pdbx_strand_id
1 'polypeptide(L)'
;MSKEIVLDNSVFLVSETDEKGNIIFANEDFCRIAEYSVNELIGQPHSIVRHKDMPKAAFKSLWDTIKQGKVWTGYVKNQTKSGNYYWVFATV
;
A
#
# COMPACT_ATOMS: atom_id res chain seq x y z
N MET A 1 20.90 -1.70 4.15
CA MET A 1 20.35 -0.33 4.11
C MET A 1 19.15 -0.27 3.19
N SER A 2 18.12 0.47 3.57
CA SER A 2 16.98 0.66 2.72
C SER A 2 17.30 1.66 1.60
N LYS A 3 16.76 1.40 0.41
CA LYS A 3 16.89 2.28 -0.74
C LYS A 3 15.51 2.71 -1.20
N GLU A 4 15.43 3.92 -1.72
CA GLU A 4 14.20 4.37 -2.35
C GLU A 4 14.08 3.74 -3.74
N ILE A 5 12.90 3.17 -4.01
CA ILE A 5 12.55 2.70 -5.34
C ILE A 5 11.75 3.80 -6.00
N VAL A 6 12.25 4.36 -7.10
CA VAL A 6 11.56 5.41 -7.85
C VAL A 6 10.65 4.75 -8.88
N LEU A 7 9.34 5.01 -8.79
CA LEU A 7 8.35 4.46 -9.71
C LEU A 7 8.24 5.35 -10.93
N ASP A 8 8.26 4.76 -12.12
CA ASP A 8 8.04 5.50 -13.34
C ASP A 8 6.55 5.61 -13.66
N ASN A 9 6.21 6.41 -14.68
CA ASN A 9 4.83 6.68 -15.04
C ASN A 9 4.08 5.47 -15.61
N SER A 10 4.78 4.40 -15.97
CA SER A 10 4.16 3.19 -16.51
C SER A 10 3.72 2.22 -15.42
N VAL A 11 4.11 2.47 -14.16
CA VAL A 11 3.77 1.59 -13.04
C VAL A 11 2.40 1.98 -12.50
N PHE A 12 1.51 0.99 -12.42
CA PHE A 12 0.15 1.19 -11.92
C PHE A 12 -0.08 0.22 -10.77
N LEU A 13 -0.09 0.74 -9.55
CA LEU A 13 -0.27 -0.07 -8.35
C LEU A 13 -1.74 -0.10 -7.97
N VAL A 14 -2.35 -1.28 -8.01
CA VAL A 14 -3.76 -1.46 -7.65
C VAL A 14 -3.87 -2.54 -6.59
N SER A 15 -4.55 -2.22 -5.51
CA SER A 15 -4.92 -3.19 -4.49
C SER A 15 -6.33 -2.89 -3.99
N GLU A 16 -7.00 -3.93 -3.49
CA GLU A 16 -8.31 -3.80 -2.86
C GLU A 16 -8.27 -4.51 -1.51
N THR A 17 -9.01 -3.98 -0.55
CA THR A 17 -9.12 -4.56 0.78
C THR A 17 -10.57 -4.80 1.13
N ASP A 18 -10.80 -5.71 2.09
CA ASP A 18 -12.12 -5.89 2.69
C ASP A 18 -12.37 -4.81 3.76
N GLU A 19 -13.51 -4.92 4.45
CA GLU A 19 -13.91 -3.97 5.49
C GLU A 19 -12.93 -3.93 6.67
N LYS A 20 -12.17 -5.00 6.87
CA LYS A 20 -11.21 -5.11 7.96
C LYS A 20 -9.81 -4.67 7.57
N GLY A 21 -9.63 -4.28 6.29
CA GLY A 21 -8.33 -3.86 5.78
C GLY A 21 -7.43 -4.98 5.32
N ASN A 22 -7.96 -6.20 5.18
CA ASN A 22 -7.20 -7.31 4.62
C ASN A 22 -7.20 -7.25 3.11
N ILE A 23 -6.06 -7.54 2.48
CA ILE A 23 -5.91 -7.49 1.03
C ILE A 23 -6.72 -8.62 0.39
N ILE A 24 -7.58 -8.27 -0.56
CA ILE A 24 -8.35 -9.24 -1.36
C ILE A 24 -7.93 -9.25 -2.81
N PHE A 25 -7.20 -8.23 -3.26
CA PHE A 25 -6.69 -8.15 -4.62
C PHE A 25 -5.44 -7.29 -4.65
N ALA A 26 -4.46 -7.69 -5.46
CA ALA A 26 -3.27 -6.90 -5.78
C ALA A 26 -2.87 -7.23 -7.22
N ASN A 27 -2.64 -6.19 -8.03
CA ASN A 27 -2.25 -6.42 -9.41
C ASN A 27 -0.78 -6.81 -9.52
N GLU A 28 -0.37 -7.18 -10.73
CA GLU A 28 1.01 -7.65 -10.99
C GLU A 28 2.05 -6.60 -10.62
N ASP A 29 1.83 -5.33 -10.99
CA ASP A 29 2.76 -4.25 -10.65
C ASP A 29 2.90 -4.07 -9.16
N PHE A 30 1.78 -4.15 -8.42
CA PHE A 30 1.80 -4.05 -6.96
C PHE A 30 2.68 -5.15 -6.35
N CYS A 31 2.47 -6.38 -6.78
CA CYS A 31 3.24 -7.53 -6.30
C CYS A 31 4.72 -7.39 -6.62
N ARG A 32 5.03 -6.99 -7.84
CA ARG A 32 6.42 -6.84 -8.29
C ARG A 32 7.17 -5.77 -7.50
N ILE A 33 6.55 -4.62 -7.32
CA ILE A 33 7.19 -3.50 -6.60
C ILE A 33 7.31 -3.83 -5.11
N ALA A 34 6.28 -4.42 -4.52
CA ALA A 34 6.29 -4.78 -3.10
C ALA A 34 7.19 -5.98 -2.80
N GLU A 35 7.57 -6.75 -3.82
CA GLU A 35 8.40 -7.95 -3.70
C GLU A 35 7.69 -9.10 -2.99
N TYR A 36 6.37 -9.15 -3.10
CA TYR A 36 5.55 -10.25 -2.59
C TYR A 36 4.82 -10.92 -3.73
N SER A 37 4.62 -12.24 -3.62
CA SER A 37 3.68 -12.92 -4.52
C SER A 37 2.25 -12.56 -4.14
N VAL A 38 1.31 -12.72 -5.08
CA VAL A 38 -0.10 -12.49 -4.78
C VAL A 38 -0.58 -13.39 -3.64
N ASN A 39 -0.10 -14.64 -3.59
CA ASN A 39 -0.47 -15.58 -2.54
C ASN A 39 0.02 -15.16 -1.16
N GLU A 40 1.16 -14.45 -1.11
CA GLU A 40 1.67 -13.91 0.14
C GLU A 40 0.86 -12.71 0.64
N LEU A 41 0.22 -11.97 -0.27
CA LEU A 41 -0.51 -10.74 0.06
C LEU A 41 -1.97 -10.99 0.41
N ILE A 42 -2.64 -11.89 -0.30
CA ILE A 42 -4.07 -12.13 -0.10
C ILE A 42 -4.34 -12.61 1.32
N GLY A 43 -5.26 -11.96 1.99
CA GLY A 43 -5.63 -12.26 3.37
C GLY A 43 -4.79 -11.56 4.41
N GLN A 44 -3.70 -10.89 4.02
CA GLN A 44 -2.85 -10.14 4.93
C GLN A 44 -3.39 -8.72 5.12
N PRO A 45 -3.20 -8.13 6.31
CA PRO A 45 -3.56 -6.72 6.48
C PRO A 45 -2.72 -5.85 5.55
N HIS A 46 -3.32 -4.79 5.02
CA HIS A 46 -2.62 -3.89 4.08
C HIS A 46 -1.37 -3.28 4.71
N SER A 47 -1.29 -3.24 6.02
CA SER A 47 -0.11 -2.76 6.76
C SER A 47 1.15 -3.59 6.48
N ILE A 48 1.03 -4.76 5.85
CA ILE A 48 2.21 -5.57 5.46
C ILE A 48 3.17 -4.77 4.57
N VAL A 49 2.66 -3.84 3.76
CA VAL A 49 3.49 -2.99 2.88
C VAL A 49 3.70 -1.59 3.45
N ARG A 50 3.16 -1.31 4.64
CA ARG A 50 3.28 0.01 5.24
C ARG A 50 4.68 0.22 5.82
N HIS A 51 5.32 1.35 5.46
CA HIS A 51 6.58 1.71 6.08
C HIS A 51 6.34 2.19 7.51
N LYS A 52 7.21 1.77 8.44
CA LYS A 52 7.09 2.11 9.87
C LYS A 52 7.15 3.62 10.15
N ASP A 53 7.78 4.38 9.24
CA ASP A 53 7.90 5.84 9.38
C ASP A 53 6.68 6.59 8.86
N MET A 54 5.68 5.88 8.31
CA MET A 54 4.46 6.53 7.85
C MET A 54 3.69 7.07 9.05
N PRO A 55 3.33 8.38 9.07
CA PRO A 55 2.65 8.96 10.23
C PRO A 55 1.32 8.25 10.55
N LYS A 56 1.09 7.97 11.82
CA LYS A 56 -0.17 7.36 12.27
C LYS A 56 -1.38 8.21 11.91
N ALA A 57 -1.23 9.53 11.94
CA ALA A 57 -2.32 10.46 11.60
C ALA A 57 -2.79 10.29 10.17
N ALA A 58 -1.89 9.98 9.23
CA ALA A 58 -2.24 9.73 7.83
C ALA A 58 -3.11 8.49 7.70
N PHE A 59 -2.79 7.43 8.43
CA PHE A 59 -3.60 6.21 8.43
C PHE A 59 -4.95 6.40 9.09
N LYS A 60 -5.00 7.17 10.17
CA LYS A 60 -6.27 7.50 10.80
C LYS A 60 -7.18 8.25 9.83
N SER A 61 -6.63 9.24 9.13
CA SER A 61 -7.37 9.99 8.11
C SER A 61 -7.91 9.07 7.02
N LEU A 62 -7.07 8.15 6.53
CA LEU A 62 -7.45 7.17 5.51
C LEU A 62 -8.62 6.31 5.98
N TRP A 63 -8.51 5.72 7.17
CA TRP A 63 -9.54 4.83 7.69
C TRP A 63 -10.85 5.57 7.99
N ASP A 64 -10.76 6.77 8.58
CA ASP A 64 -11.96 7.58 8.86
C ASP A 64 -12.69 7.92 7.57
N THR A 65 -11.96 8.24 6.51
CA THR A 65 -12.55 8.56 5.20
C THR A 65 -13.22 7.34 4.58
N ILE A 66 -12.56 6.19 4.61
CA ILE A 66 -13.10 4.94 4.04
C ILE A 66 -14.35 4.49 4.78
N LYS A 67 -14.36 4.59 6.10
CA LYS A 67 -15.52 4.22 6.92
C LYS A 67 -16.76 5.05 6.59
N GLN A 68 -16.57 6.26 6.09
CA GLN A 68 -17.67 7.12 5.65
C GLN A 68 -18.14 6.83 4.22
N GLY A 69 -17.55 5.83 3.56
CA GLY A 69 -17.86 5.50 2.18
C GLY A 69 -17.26 6.48 1.17
N LYS A 70 -16.30 7.28 1.59
CA LYS A 70 -15.66 8.29 0.73
C LYS A 70 -14.32 7.78 0.21
N VAL A 71 -13.87 8.38 -0.90
CA VAL A 71 -12.55 8.09 -1.46
C VAL A 71 -11.51 8.92 -0.75
N TRP A 72 -10.42 8.27 -0.36
CA TRP A 72 -9.25 8.95 0.22
C TRP A 72 -8.14 9.04 -0.82
N THR A 73 -7.47 10.18 -0.90
CA THR A 73 -6.29 10.34 -1.73
C THR A 73 -5.15 10.93 -0.91
N GLY A 74 -3.93 10.51 -1.21
CA GLY A 74 -2.76 11.04 -0.52
C GLY A 74 -1.50 10.27 -0.87
N TYR A 75 -0.36 10.78 -0.39
CA TYR A 75 0.92 10.11 -0.54
C TYR A 75 1.11 9.09 0.58
N VAL A 76 1.56 7.91 0.20
CA VAL A 76 1.80 6.81 1.13
C VAL A 76 3.22 6.32 0.94
N LYS A 77 3.94 6.14 2.05
CA LYS A 77 5.26 5.53 2.05
C LYS A 77 5.11 4.06 2.37
N ASN A 78 5.51 3.21 1.43
CA ASN A 78 5.44 1.75 1.58
C ASN A 78 6.83 1.16 1.68
N GLN A 79 6.89 -0.08 2.19
CA GLN A 79 8.14 -0.82 2.34
C GLN A 79 8.04 -2.14 1.60
N THR A 80 9.10 -2.52 0.89
CA THR A 80 9.18 -3.80 0.20
C THR A 80 9.57 -4.91 1.18
N LYS A 81 9.40 -6.15 0.75
CA LYS A 81 9.78 -7.33 1.55
C LYS A 81 11.25 -7.29 1.95
N SER A 82 12.14 -6.79 1.07
CA SER A 82 13.57 -6.71 1.35
C SER A 82 13.99 -5.49 2.16
N GLY A 83 13.05 -4.60 2.50
CA GLY A 83 13.33 -3.44 3.34
C GLY A 83 13.57 -2.14 2.59
N ASN A 84 13.45 -2.14 1.27
CA ASN A 84 13.48 -0.91 0.48
C ASN A 84 12.14 -0.17 0.62
N TYR A 85 12.07 1.09 0.20
CA TYR A 85 10.84 1.86 0.33
C TYR A 85 10.52 2.62 -0.94
N TYR A 86 9.25 2.99 -1.08
CA TYR A 86 8.78 3.77 -2.20
C TYR A 86 7.59 4.64 -1.78
N TRP A 87 7.44 5.77 -2.48
CA TRP A 87 6.30 6.67 -2.28
C TRP A 87 5.31 6.48 -3.42
N VAL A 88 4.04 6.42 -3.08
CA VAL A 88 2.96 6.36 -4.07
C VAL A 88 1.91 7.40 -3.74
N PHE A 89 1.26 7.95 -4.77
CA PHE A 89 0.02 8.70 -4.61
C PHE A 89 -1.11 7.71 -4.72
N ALA A 90 -1.77 7.46 -3.60
CA ALA A 90 -2.77 6.41 -3.49
C ALA A 90 -4.18 6.97 -3.58
N THR A 91 -5.06 6.24 -4.25
CA THR A 91 -6.51 6.45 -4.23
C THR A 91 -7.13 5.19 -3.64
N VAL A 92 -7.84 5.35 -2.55
CA VAL A 92 -8.36 4.21 -1.81
C VAL A 92 -9.87 4.32 -1.64
#